data_48ffe7b24b28732295cfaec1a5761fac
#
_entry.id   48ffe7b24b28732295cfaec1a5761fac
#
_cell.length_a   1.000
_cell.length_b   1.000
_cell.length_c   1.000
_cell.angle_alpha   90.00
_cell.angle_beta   90.00
_cell.angle_gamma   90.00
#
_symmetry.space_group_name_H-M   'P 1'
#
loop_
_entity.id
_entity.type
_entity.pdbx_description
1 polymer ?
#
loop_
_entity_poly.entity_id
_entity_poly.type
_entity_poly.pdbx_seq_one_letter_code
_entity_poly.pdbx_strand_id
1 'polypeptide(L)'
;MRIPHRALLFAFLGAASALAQDRPGLFFREDWKETPAEIPVTQAHVANPDLVLTLYGPGKSLIKKSHHDRPADDPYYIWSGLCPLNWAVSLKHKGAFIDLTGQAKVRWRSKQAGFRELRFLLKLADGTWLASDASDPASLDWREREFNIQDIRWRKLNIDSVIEGDWVNRPDLSRVDEVGFTDLMNGGGSISCSRLDWIEVYGRPVKRE
;
A
#
# COMPACT_ATOMS: atom_id res chain seq x y z
N MET A 1 51.66 -8.32 60.64
CA MET A 1 51.85 -7.55 59.45
C MET A 1 50.86 -8.12 58.44
N ARG A 2 49.69 -7.45 58.20
CA ARG A 2 48.60 -7.92 57.34
C ARG A 2 48.57 -7.07 56.07
N ILE A 3 48.69 -7.71 54.92
CA ILE A 3 48.67 -7.06 53.62
C ILE A 3 47.22 -7.09 53.15
N PRO A 4 46.56 -5.98 52.73
CA PRO A 4 45.21 -6.01 52.17
C PRO A 4 45.24 -6.30 50.69
N HIS A 5 44.47 -7.31 50.26
CA HIS A 5 44.21 -7.62 48.86
C HIS A 5 43.22 -6.61 48.31
N ARG A 6 43.64 -5.77 47.36
CA ARG A 6 42.78 -4.93 46.56
C ARG A 6 42.23 -5.76 45.38
N ALA A 7 40.94 -6.04 45.41
CA ALA A 7 40.24 -6.60 44.26
C ALA A 7 39.99 -5.49 43.24
N LEU A 8 40.57 -5.63 42.05
CA LEU A 8 40.25 -4.79 40.88
C LEU A 8 38.98 -5.32 40.24
N LEU A 9 37.88 -4.53 40.33
CA LEU A 9 36.64 -4.80 39.61
C LEU A 9 36.80 -4.22 38.21
N PHE A 10 36.95 -5.07 37.17
CA PHE A 10 36.87 -4.66 35.79
C PHE A 10 35.38 -4.60 35.39
N ALA A 11 34.86 -3.39 35.27
CA ALA A 11 33.55 -3.15 34.67
C ALA A 11 33.68 -3.24 33.14
N PHE A 12 33.17 -4.33 32.54
CA PHE A 12 32.96 -4.41 31.09
C PHE A 12 31.73 -3.56 30.71
N LEU A 13 31.97 -2.34 30.22
CA LEU A 13 30.95 -1.60 29.47
C LEU A 13 30.80 -2.24 28.09
N GLY A 14 29.85 -3.14 27.94
CA GLY A 14 29.40 -3.61 26.65
C GLY A 14 28.64 -2.48 25.94
N ALA A 15 29.29 -1.82 24.97
CA ALA A 15 28.62 -0.91 24.06
C ALA A 15 27.69 -1.75 23.16
N ALA A 16 26.41 -1.81 23.50
CA ALA A 16 25.38 -2.28 22.58
C ALA A 16 25.27 -1.24 21.46
N SER A 17 25.93 -1.48 20.33
CA SER A 17 25.68 -0.74 19.09
C SER A 17 24.24 -1.06 18.68
N ALA A 18 23.29 -0.20 19.03
CA ALA A 18 21.98 -0.20 18.41
C ALA A 18 22.21 0.11 16.92
N LEU A 19 22.17 -0.93 16.09
CA LEU A 19 22.11 -0.76 14.66
C LEU A 19 20.83 0.03 14.38
N ALA A 20 20.98 1.32 14.09
CA ALA A 20 19.89 2.13 13.60
C ALA A 20 19.38 1.43 12.34
N GLN A 21 18.19 0.85 12.44
CA GLN A 21 17.59 0.15 11.31
C GLN A 21 17.33 1.19 10.24
N ASP A 22 18.09 1.10 9.15
CA ASP A 22 18.05 2.07 8.06
C ASP A 22 16.65 2.11 7.45
N ARG A 23 16.04 3.30 7.45
CA ARG A 23 14.71 3.51 6.88
C ARG A 23 14.83 3.48 5.35
N PRO A 24 14.05 2.63 4.68
CA PRO A 24 14.11 2.58 3.23
C PRO A 24 13.61 3.91 2.62
N GLY A 25 14.22 4.29 1.50
CA GLY A 25 13.81 5.46 0.73
C GLY A 25 12.50 5.26 -0.03
N LEU A 26 12.03 6.34 -0.65
CA LEU A 26 10.90 6.27 -1.58
C LEU A 26 11.29 5.38 -2.77
N PHE A 27 10.52 4.28 -2.97
CA PHE A 27 10.71 3.36 -4.08
C PHE A 27 9.93 3.82 -5.31
N PHE A 28 8.65 4.16 -5.15
CA PHE A 28 7.87 4.84 -6.17
C PHE A 28 6.76 5.72 -5.56
N ARG A 29 6.32 6.67 -6.37
CA ARG A 29 5.09 7.45 -6.18
C ARG A 29 4.27 7.41 -7.46
N GLU A 30 2.94 7.35 -7.32
CA GLU A 30 1.97 7.52 -8.38
C GLU A 30 0.98 8.60 -8.00
N ASP A 31 0.83 9.63 -8.86
CA ASP A 31 -0.06 10.79 -8.66
C ASP A 31 -1.22 10.84 -9.66
N TRP A 32 -1.27 9.92 -10.60
CA TRP A 32 -2.16 9.90 -11.77
C TRP A 32 -2.01 11.14 -12.67
N LYS A 33 -2.11 10.93 -13.97
CA LYS A 33 -1.98 12.05 -14.93
C LYS A 33 -3.15 13.02 -14.82
N GLU A 34 -2.86 14.28 -15.07
CA GLU A 34 -3.83 15.36 -15.22
C GLU A 34 -4.59 15.23 -16.56
N THR A 35 -5.46 14.24 -16.65
CA THR A 35 -6.27 13.94 -17.83
C THR A 35 -7.74 13.94 -17.47
N PRO A 36 -8.65 14.15 -18.43
CA PRO A 36 -10.09 14.08 -18.19
C PRO A 36 -10.55 12.80 -17.54
N ALA A 37 -11.72 12.84 -16.93
CA ALA A 37 -12.35 11.68 -16.32
C ALA A 37 -12.68 10.62 -17.38
N GLU A 38 -12.37 9.33 -17.08
CA GLU A 38 -12.57 8.18 -17.97
C GLU A 38 -12.89 6.90 -17.18
N ILE A 39 -13.68 6.02 -17.80
CA ILE A 39 -14.01 4.67 -17.30
C ILE A 39 -13.74 3.65 -18.41
N PRO A 40 -13.02 2.56 -18.10
CA PRO A 40 -12.24 2.34 -16.89
C PRO A 40 -10.95 3.17 -16.87
N VAL A 41 -10.33 3.28 -15.70
CA VAL A 41 -8.94 3.75 -15.63
C VAL A 41 -8.04 2.78 -16.42
N THR A 42 -7.04 3.34 -17.10
CA THR A 42 -6.12 2.58 -17.97
C THR A 42 -4.67 2.97 -17.71
N GLN A 43 -3.72 2.27 -18.32
CA GLN A 43 -2.30 2.61 -18.29
C GLN A 43 -2.02 4.05 -18.76
N ALA A 44 -2.85 4.61 -19.62
CA ALA A 44 -2.68 5.99 -20.11
C ALA A 44 -2.80 7.04 -19.00
N HIS A 45 -3.46 6.70 -17.88
CA HIS A 45 -3.67 7.58 -16.73
C HIS A 45 -2.57 7.50 -15.66
N VAL A 46 -1.61 6.57 -15.80
CA VAL A 46 -0.48 6.42 -14.88
C VAL A 46 0.57 7.49 -15.19
N ALA A 47 0.92 8.30 -14.18
CA ALA A 47 1.88 9.37 -14.32
C ALA A 47 3.33 8.86 -14.29
N ASN A 48 3.61 7.89 -13.42
CA ASN A 48 4.94 7.31 -13.30
C ASN A 48 5.21 6.30 -14.44
N PRO A 49 6.13 6.58 -15.36
CA PRO A 49 6.40 5.73 -16.53
C PRO A 49 6.97 4.35 -16.17
N ASP A 50 7.53 4.18 -14.96
CA ASP A 50 8.12 2.93 -14.51
C ASP A 50 7.09 1.96 -13.92
N LEU A 51 5.81 2.38 -13.84
CA LEU A 51 4.74 1.57 -13.30
C LEU A 51 3.85 0.95 -14.40
N VAL A 52 3.33 -0.23 -14.10
CA VAL A 52 2.28 -0.92 -14.86
C VAL A 52 1.05 -1.01 -13.98
N LEU A 53 -0.07 -0.52 -14.49
CA LEU A 53 -1.38 -0.62 -13.86
C LEU A 53 -2.08 -1.90 -14.26
N THR A 54 -2.64 -2.62 -13.28
CA THR A 54 -3.54 -3.76 -13.53
C THR A 54 -4.80 -3.63 -12.69
N LEU A 55 -5.94 -3.97 -13.29
CA LEU A 55 -7.25 -3.97 -12.65
C LEU A 55 -7.74 -5.41 -12.48
N TYR A 56 -8.28 -5.74 -11.31
CA TYR A 56 -8.75 -7.08 -10.97
C TYR A 56 -10.17 -7.06 -10.43
N GLY A 57 -10.75 -8.25 -10.37
CA GLY A 57 -12.08 -8.49 -9.83
C GLY A 57 -13.22 -8.24 -10.82
N PRO A 58 -14.43 -8.67 -10.46
CA PRO A 58 -15.61 -8.51 -11.31
C PRO A 58 -15.99 -7.04 -11.56
N GLY A 59 -15.62 -6.12 -10.67
CA GLY A 59 -15.88 -4.68 -10.79
C GLY A 59 -14.80 -3.88 -11.54
N LYS A 60 -13.77 -4.51 -12.07
CA LYS A 60 -12.59 -3.84 -12.66
C LYS A 60 -12.91 -2.83 -13.76
N SER A 61 -13.92 -3.10 -14.59
CA SER A 61 -14.31 -2.22 -15.69
C SER A 61 -15.07 -0.95 -15.25
N LEU A 62 -15.37 -0.82 -13.96
CA LEU A 62 -16.14 0.29 -13.41
C LEU A 62 -15.26 1.28 -12.62
N ILE A 63 -13.97 0.99 -12.46
CA ILE A 63 -13.04 1.86 -11.78
C ILE A 63 -12.73 3.06 -12.66
N LYS A 64 -12.94 4.25 -12.11
CA LYS A 64 -12.89 5.51 -12.85
C LYS A 64 -11.64 6.31 -12.53
N LYS A 65 -10.99 6.88 -13.53
CA LYS A 65 -10.14 8.06 -13.40
C LYS A 65 -11.05 9.27 -13.26
N SER A 66 -10.83 10.13 -12.28
CA SER A 66 -11.72 11.25 -12.01
C SER A 66 -10.96 12.53 -11.63
N HIS A 67 -11.63 13.64 -11.80
CA HIS A 67 -11.26 14.98 -11.40
C HIS A 67 -12.50 15.86 -11.57
N HIS A 68 -12.62 16.95 -10.81
CA HIS A 68 -13.66 17.95 -10.98
C HIS A 68 -13.01 19.33 -11.11
N ASP A 69 -13.56 20.17 -11.96
CA ASP A 69 -13.10 21.57 -12.13
C ASP A 69 -13.38 22.43 -10.89
N ARG A 70 -14.25 21.96 -10.01
CA ARG A 70 -14.61 22.65 -8.77
C ARG A 70 -14.73 21.64 -7.62
N PRO A 71 -14.09 21.93 -6.45
CA PRO A 71 -13.22 23.07 -6.18
C PRO A 71 -11.97 23.05 -7.08
N ALA A 72 -11.31 24.19 -7.23
CA ALA A 72 -10.13 24.33 -8.13
C ALA A 72 -8.92 23.48 -7.69
N ASP A 73 -8.92 22.99 -6.46
CA ASP A 73 -7.89 22.14 -5.88
C ASP A 73 -8.33 20.66 -5.77
N ASP A 74 -9.41 20.26 -6.48
CA ASP A 74 -9.80 18.84 -6.56
C ASP A 74 -8.68 18.04 -7.22
N PRO A 75 -8.17 16.98 -6.60
CA PRO A 75 -7.06 16.22 -7.16
C PRO A 75 -7.48 15.38 -8.36
N TYR A 76 -6.49 14.85 -9.08
CA TYR A 76 -6.69 13.78 -10.05
C TYR A 76 -6.59 12.44 -9.34
N TYR A 77 -7.66 11.66 -9.31
CA TYR A 77 -7.75 10.46 -8.47
C TYR A 77 -8.40 9.27 -9.17
N ILE A 78 -8.20 8.10 -8.58
CA ILE A 78 -8.94 6.88 -8.90
C ILE A 78 -10.15 6.78 -7.98
N TRP A 79 -11.29 6.43 -8.56
CA TRP A 79 -12.56 6.36 -7.86
C TRP A 79 -13.29 5.04 -8.13
N SER A 80 -13.74 4.37 -7.08
CA SER A 80 -14.56 3.15 -7.20
C SER A 80 -15.96 3.41 -7.78
N GLY A 81 -16.40 4.65 -7.78
CA GLY A 81 -17.73 4.99 -8.24
C GLY A 81 -18.82 4.30 -7.42
N LEU A 82 -19.93 4.03 -8.08
CA LEU A 82 -21.03 3.23 -7.55
C LEU A 82 -20.80 1.72 -7.77
N CYS A 83 -19.55 1.29 -7.78
CA CYS A 83 -19.16 -0.06 -8.17
C CYS A 83 -19.87 -1.10 -7.28
N PRO A 84 -20.83 -1.89 -7.83
CA PRO A 84 -21.60 -2.87 -7.06
C PRO A 84 -20.83 -4.19 -6.84
N LEU A 85 -19.65 -4.32 -7.44
CA LEU A 85 -18.87 -5.54 -7.48
C LEU A 85 -17.46 -5.29 -6.91
N ASN A 86 -16.84 -6.33 -6.38
CA ASN A 86 -15.48 -6.26 -5.87
C ASN A 86 -14.49 -5.91 -6.99
N TRP A 87 -13.50 -5.12 -6.63
CA TRP A 87 -12.47 -4.61 -7.53
C TRP A 87 -11.13 -4.47 -6.80
N ALA A 88 -10.06 -4.49 -7.55
CA ALA A 88 -8.74 -4.11 -7.05
C ALA A 88 -7.94 -3.39 -8.15
N VAL A 89 -7.07 -2.50 -7.71
CA VAL A 89 -6.09 -1.79 -8.53
C VAL A 89 -4.71 -2.14 -8.02
N SER A 90 -3.79 -2.48 -8.91
CA SER A 90 -2.40 -2.68 -8.53
C SER A 90 -1.43 -1.94 -9.44
N LEU A 91 -0.26 -1.66 -8.88
CA LEU A 91 0.88 -1.01 -9.51
C LEU A 91 2.10 -1.94 -9.37
N LYS A 92 2.71 -2.26 -10.51
CA LYS A 92 3.93 -3.07 -10.63
C LYS A 92 5.07 -2.20 -11.14
N HIS A 93 6.20 -2.18 -10.43
CA HIS A 93 7.40 -1.55 -10.95
C HIS A 93 8.07 -2.45 -12.01
N LYS A 94 8.36 -1.90 -13.20
CA LYS A 94 8.88 -2.65 -14.36
C LYS A 94 10.23 -3.28 -14.10
N GLY A 95 11.13 -2.58 -13.43
CA GLY A 95 12.53 -2.95 -13.28
C GLY A 95 12.90 -3.74 -12.03
N ALA A 96 12.04 -3.76 -11.00
CA ALA A 96 12.39 -4.35 -9.71
C ALA A 96 11.19 -4.90 -8.95
N PHE A 97 11.44 -5.90 -8.09
CA PHE A 97 10.61 -6.20 -6.94
C PHE A 97 10.88 -5.17 -5.83
N ILE A 98 10.06 -5.18 -4.81
CA ILE A 98 10.22 -4.33 -3.63
C ILE A 98 10.46 -5.22 -2.42
N ASP A 99 11.51 -4.95 -1.65
CA ASP A 99 11.66 -5.46 -0.29
C ASP A 99 10.92 -4.52 0.66
N LEU A 100 9.84 -5.02 1.25
CA LEU A 100 8.99 -4.34 2.22
C LEU A 100 9.25 -4.82 3.66
N THR A 101 10.40 -5.37 3.96
CA THR A 101 10.79 -5.77 5.32
C THR A 101 11.27 -4.58 6.16
N GLY A 102 11.36 -4.78 7.47
CA GLY A 102 11.89 -3.78 8.40
C GLY A 102 10.96 -2.57 8.51
N GLN A 103 11.52 -1.35 8.34
CA GLN A 103 10.79 -0.09 8.48
C GLN A 103 10.15 0.41 7.16
N ALA A 104 9.83 -0.50 6.27
CA ALA A 104 9.09 -0.17 5.05
C ALA A 104 7.68 0.34 5.37
N LYS A 105 7.18 1.23 4.53
CA LYS A 105 5.86 1.85 4.71
C LYS A 105 5.19 2.18 3.39
N VAL A 106 3.87 2.31 3.45
CA VAL A 106 3.04 2.87 2.39
C VAL A 106 2.38 4.14 2.91
N ARG A 107 2.34 5.18 2.10
CA ARG A 107 1.56 6.40 2.34
C ARG A 107 0.63 6.64 1.17
N TRP A 108 -0.51 7.20 1.46
CA TRP A 108 -1.42 7.67 0.42
C TRP A 108 -2.24 8.85 0.89
N ARG A 109 -2.83 9.55 -0.06
CA ARG A 109 -3.89 10.53 0.17
C ARG A 109 -5.19 10.01 -0.41
N SER A 110 -6.22 9.96 0.42
CA SER A 110 -7.48 9.31 0.07
C SER A 110 -8.69 10.01 0.69
N LYS A 111 -9.88 9.68 0.19
CA LYS A 111 -11.16 10.14 0.74
C LYS A 111 -12.22 9.09 0.50
N GLN A 112 -12.73 8.52 1.58
CA GLN A 112 -13.80 7.53 1.54
C GLN A 112 -15.09 8.13 2.06
N ALA A 113 -16.23 7.64 1.58
CA ALA A 113 -17.55 8.04 2.02
C ALA A 113 -18.36 6.86 2.56
N GLY A 114 -19.28 7.13 3.46
CA GLY A 114 -20.14 6.13 4.08
C GLY A 114 -19.34 5.15 4.94
N PHE A 115 -19.51 3.86 4.71
CA PHE A 115 -18.79 2.79 5.41
C PHE A 115 -17.63 2.22 4.61
N ARG A 116 -17.21 2.91 3.54
CA ARG A 116 -16.12 2.45 2.69
C ARG A 116 -14.77 2.58 3.37
N GLU A 117 -13.91 1.59 3.17
CA GLU A 117 -12.57 1.54 3.72
C GLU A 117 -11.59 1.04 2.66
N LEU A 118 -10.58 1.85 2.36
CA LEU A 118 -9.48 1.38 1.52
C LEU A 118 -8.54 0.50 2.32
N ARG A 119 -8.15 -0.61 1.72
CA ARG A 119 -7.13 -1.54 2.20
C ARG A 119 -6.08 -1.73 1.13
N PHE A 120 -4.85 -1.89 1.51
CA PHE A 120 -3.84 -2.15 0.51
C PHE A 120 -3.57 -3.64 0.32
N LEU A 121 -3.07 -3.94 -0.87
CA LEU A 121 -2.83 -5.27 -1.36
C LEU A 121 -1.37 -5.44 -1.71
N LEU A 122 -0.86 -6.65 -1.54
CA LEU A 122 0.45 -7.03 -2.02
C LEU A 122 0.35 -8.30 -2.87
N LYS A 123 1.10 -8.34 -3.95
CA LYS A 123 1.41 -9.58 -4.66
C LYS A 123 2.85 -9.96 -4.39
N LEU A 124 3.06 -11.15 -3.88
CA LEU A 124 4.40 -11.69 -3.66
C LEU A 124 5.02 -12.19 -4.97
N ALA A 125 6.33 -12.41 -4.98
CA ALA A 125 7.04 -12.93 -6.14
C ALA A 125 6.58 -14.32 -6.59
N ASP A 126 6.03 -15.12 -5.68
CA ASP A 126 5.45 -16.46 -5.96
C ASP A 126 4.02 -16.39 -6.52
N GLY A 127 3.47 -15.18 -6.69
CA GLY A 127 2.11 -14.95 -7.18
C GLY A 127 1.03 -14.89 -6.10
N THR A 128 1.36 -15.14 -4.84
CA THR A 128 0.41 -15.06 -3.71
C THR A 128 -0.07 -13.62 -3.53
N TRP A 129 -1.38 -13.44 -3.46
CA TRP A 129 -1.98 -12.15 -3.12
C TRP A 129 -2.35 -12.07 -1.64
N LEU A 130 -2.09 -10.90 -1.08
CA LEU A 130 -2.34 -10.57 0.31
C LEU A 130 -3.18 -9.30 0.42
N ALA A 131 -4.11 -9.28 1.39
CA ALA A 131 -4.84 -8.07 1.80
C ALA A 131 -4.43 -7.70 3.24
N SER A 132 -4.24 -6.40 3.48
CA SER A 132 -3.93 -5.87 4.81
C SER A 132 -5.13 -5.99 5.76
N ASP A 133 -4.91 -6.16 7.07
CA ASP A 133 -5.94 -5.92 8.08
C ASP A 133 -6.08 -4.45 8.44
N ALA A 134 -5.06 -3.65 8.15
CA ALA A 134 -5.11 -2.21 8.29
C ALA A 134 -5.97 -1.60 7.19
N SER A 135 -6.82 -0.66 7.56
CA SER A 135 -7.74 0.04 6.66
C SER A 135 -7.66 1.55 6.79
N ASP A 136 -8.14 2.24 5.78
CA ASP A 136 -8.34 3.68 5.78
C ASP A 136 -9.84 3.98 5.65
N PRO A 137 -10.53 4.23 6.78
CA PRO A 137 -11.98 4.43 6.81
C PRO A 137 -12.40 5.79 6.26
N ALA A 138 -13.71 6.04 6.25
CA ALA A 138 -14.32 7.27 5.78
C ALA A 138 -13.73 8.53 6.44
N SER A 139 -13.67 9.60 5.67
CA SER A 139 -13.20 10.92 6.09
C SER A 139 -14.07 12.01 5.47
N LEU A 140 -14.21 13.14 6.16
CA LEU A 140 -14.96 14.30 5.65
C LEU A 140 -14.23 14.95 4.48
N ASP A 141 -12.89 14.88 4.49
CA ASP A 141 -12.05 15.49 3.46
C ASP A 141 -10.88 14.58 3.09
N TRP A 142 -10.12 14.96 2.07
CA TRP A 142 -8.87 14.34 1.68
C TRP A 142 -7.90 14.30 2.85
N ARG A 143 -7.33 13.12 3.13
CA ARG A 143 -6.36 12.97 4.20
C ARG A 143 -5.21 12.07 3.79
N GLU A 144 -4.07 12.33 4.39
CA GLU A 144 -2.90 11.47 4.26
C GLU A 144 -2.90 10.40 5.36
N ARG A 145 -2.55 9.18 4.97
CA ARG A 145 -2.37 8.06 5.89
C ARG A 145 -1.02 7.41 5.62
N GLU A 146 -0.40 6.96 6.70
CA GLU A 146 0.83 6.19 6.68
C GLU A 146 0.61 4.84 7.37
N PHE A 147 1.12 3.78 6.76
CA PHE A 147 1.01 2.41 7.24
C PHE A 147 2.42 1.81 7.30
N ASN A 148 2.87 1.47 8.51
CA ASN A 148 4.10 0.72 8.69
C ASN A 148 3.83 -0.74 8.35
N ILE A 149 4.53 -1.29 7.39
CA ILE A 149 4.29 -2.65 6.89
C ILE A 149 4.48 -3.71 7.98
N GLN A 150 5.44 -3.51 8.88
CA GLN A 150 5.70 -4.43 9.99
C GLN A 150 4.56 -4.57 11.00
N ASP A 151 3.65 -3.59 11.08
CA ASP A 151 2.55 -3.55 12.04
C ASP A 151 1.29 -4.24 11.48
N ILE A 152 1.35 -4.73 10.25
CA ILE A 152 0.20 -5.24 9.51
C ILE A 152 0.15 -6.76 9.55
N ARG A 153 -1.05 -7.28 9.77
CA ARG A 153 -1.36 -8.68 9.55
C ARG A 153 -2.01 -8.85 8.20
N TRP A 154 -1.81 -10.01 7.62
CA TRP A 154 -2.18 -10.28 6.25
C TRP A 154 -3.17 -11.43 6.13
N ARG A 155 -4.11 -11.29 5.21
CA ARG A 155 -4.96 -12.39 4.75
C ARG A 155 -4.61 -12.74 3.31
N LYS A 156 -4.75 -14.02 2.95
CA LYS A 156 -4.77 -14.39 1.53
C LYS A 156 -5.90 -13.65 0.83
N LEU A 157 -5.69 -13.36 -0.45
CA LEU A 157 -6.70 -12.75 -1.29
C LEU A 157 -6.86 -13.58 -2.56
N ASN A 158 -8.09 -13.97 -2.88
CA ASN A 158 -8.43 -14.42 -4.21
C ASN A 158 -8.59 -13.17 -5.09
N ILE A 159 -7.64 -12.89 -5.97
CA ILE A 159 -7.61 -11.66 -6.74
C ILE A 159 -8.67 -11.60 -7.84
N ASP A 160 -9.10 -12.75 -8.37
CA ASP A 160 -10.10 -12.81 -9.42
C ASP A 160 -11.49 -12.40 -8.92
N SER A 161 -11.83 -12.80 -7.70
CA SER A 161 -13.08 -12.43 -7.01
C SER A 161 -12.91 -11.25 -6.05
N VAL A 162 -11.69 -10.90 -5.70
CA VAL A 162 -11.32 -9.91 -4.67
C VAL A 162 -12.01 -10.22 -3.34
N ILE A 163 -11.81 -11.46 -2.87
CA ILE A 163 -12.36 -11.97 -1.61
C ILE A 163 -11.23 -12.46 -0.72
N GLU A 164 -11.28 -12.05 0.55
CA GLU A 164 -10.33 -12.46 1.57
C GLU A 164 -10.49 -13.94 1.94
N GLY A 165 -9.36 -14.57 2.20
CA GLY A 165 -9.26 -15.92 2.73
C GLY A 165 -8.66 -15.95 4.14
N ASP A 166 -7.89 -17.01 4.40
CA ASP A 166 -7.27 -17.25 5.69
C ASP A 166 -6.15 -16.26 6.03
N TRP A 167 -5.86 -16.15 7.33
CA TRP A 167 -4.70 -15.40 7.80
C TRP A 167 -3.39 -16.04 7.35
N VAL A 168 -2.44 -15.22 6.98
CA VAL A 168 -1.08 -15.62 6.64
C VAL A 168 -0.15 -15.20 7.77
N ASN A 169 0.47 -16.19 8.39
CA ASN A 169 1.43 -15.93 9.44
C ASN A 169 2.81 -15.62 8.82
N ARG A 170 3.32 -14.40 9.06
CA ARG A 170 4.67 -13.94 8.65
C ARG A 170 4.98 -14.22 7.17
N PRO A 171 4.24 -13.62 6.23
CA PRO A 171 4.58 -13.74 4.82
C PRO A 171 5.98 -13.18 4.56
N ASP A 172 6.68 -13.75 3.57
CA ASP A 172 7.95 -13.21 3.11
C ASP A 172 7.71 -11.96 2.24
N LEU A 173 7.97 -10.80 2.79
CA LEU A 173 7.82 -9.50 2.12
C LEU A 173 9.12 -8.97 1.51
N SER A 174 10.16 -9.78 1.44
CA SER A 174 11.46 -9.39 0.85
C SER A 174 11.43 -9.25 -0.67
N ARG A 175 10.39 -9.81 -1.34
CA ARG A 175 10.21 -9.75 -2.80
C ARG A 175 8.73 -9.57 -3.14
N VAL A 176 8.24 -8.35 -3.07
CA VAL A 176 6.87 -7.98 -3.46
C VAL A 176 6.87 -7.55 -4.93
N ASP A 177 5.97 -8.11 -5.72
CA ASP A 177 5.83 -7.87 -7.17
C ASP A 177 4.94 -6.67 -7.49
N GLU A 178 3.80 -6.56 -6.79
CA GLU A 178 2.82 -5.50 -6.99
C GLU A 178 2.33 -4.96 -5.65
N VAL A 179 2.08 -3.67 -5.61
CA VAL A 179 1.39 -2.99 -4.51
C VAL A 179 0.08 -2.44 -5.05
N GLY A 180 -1.00 -2.68 -4.33
CA GLY A 180 -2.33 -2.27 -4.78
C GLY A 180 -3.23 -1.81 -3.67
N PHE A 181 -4.46 -1.52 -4.03
CA PHE A 181 -5.51 -1.13 -3.09
C PHE A 181 -6.87 -1.63 -3.56
N THR A 182 -7.77 -1.76 -2.62
CA THR A 182 -9.15 -2.20 -2.84
C THR A 182 -10.05 -1.66 -1.73
N ASP A 183 -11.34 -1.73 -1.99
CA ASP A 183 -12.40 -1.61 -1.02
C ASP A 183 -13.15 -2.95 -1.02
N LEU A 184 -12.97 -3.75 0.02
CA LEU A 184 -13.54 -5.10 0.13
C LEU A 184 -15.03 -5.10 0.49
N MET A 185 -15.61 -3.92 0.68
CA MET A 185 -17.03 -3.82 1.00
C MET A 185 -17.89 -4.01 -0.25
N ASN A 186 -18.64 -5.07 -0.27
CA ASN A 186 -19.72 -5.25 -1.24
C ASN A 186 -20.68 -4.07 -1.12
N GLY A 187 -20.83 -3.30 -2.18
CA GLY A 187 -21.74 -2.18 -2.17
C GLY A 187 -22.51 -2.14 -3.45
N GLY A 188 -23.81 -2.05 -3.37
CA GLY A 188 -24.67 -1.86 -4.52
C GLY A 188 -25.31 -0.49 -4.51
N GLY A 189 -25.11 0.31 -5.56
CA GLY A 189 -25.92 1.47 -5.85
C GLY A 189 -25.95 2.60 -4.83
N SER A 190 -24.97 2.68 -3.91
CA SER A 190 -24.88 3.79 -2.96
C SER A 190 -23.94 4.88 -3.48
N ILE A 191 -24.13 6.11 -3.03
CA ILE A 191 -23.21 7.23 -3.27
C ILE A 191 -21.90 7.09 -2.50
N SER A 192 -21.80 6.10 -1.61
CA SER A 192 -20.59 5.78 -0.88
C SER A 192 -19.54 5.22 -1.83
N CYS A 193 -18.33 5.73 -1.76
CA CYS A 193 -17.26 5.40 -2.67
C CYS A 193 -15.89 5.57 -2.03
N SER A 194 -14.90 4.93 -2.61
CA SER A 194 -13.49 5.06 -2.24
C SER A 194 -12.74 5.85 -3.30
N ARG A 195 -11.86 6.74 -2.86
CA ARG A 195 -11.03 7.59 -3.72
C ARG A 195 -9.59 7.56 -3.25
N LEU A 196 -8.66 7.45 -4.20
CA LEU A 196 -7.23 7.53 -3.96
C LEU A 196 -6.61 8.58 -4.88
N ASP A 197 -6.05 9.63 -4.29
CA ASP A 197 -5.36 10.71 -4.97
C ASP A 197 -3.94 10.26 -5.37
N TRP A 198 -3.10 9.93 -4.41
CA TRP A 198 -1.76 9.43 -4.69
C TRP A 198 -1.36 8.31 -3.72
N ILE A 199 -0.35 7.54 -4.13
CA ILE A 199 0.28 6.50 -3.33
C ILE A 199 1.80 6.57 -3.42
N GLU A 200 2.47 6.45 -2.27
CA GLU A 200 3.91 6.34 -2.10
C GLU A 200 4.25 5.01 -1.44
N VAL A 201 5.26 4.35 -1.96
CA VAL A 201 5.80 3.11 -1.39
C VAL A 201 7.26 3.31 -1.02
N TYR A 202 7.58 3.07 0.24
CA TYR A 202 8.94 3.14 0.78
C TYR A 202 9.45 1.72 1.04
N GLY A 203 10.45 1.32 0.30
CA GLY A 203 11.03 -0.02 0.31
C GLY A 203 12.38 -0.04 -0.39
N ARG A 204 13.03 -1.20 -0.43
CA ARG A 204 14.30 -1.36 -1.12
C ARG A 204 14.09 -2.05 -2.47
N PRO A 205 14.73 -1.58 -3.56
CA PRO A 205 14.64 -2.28 -4.84
C PRO A 205 15.35 -3.63 -4.77
N VAL A 206 14.71 -4.68 -5.31
CA VAL A 206 15.28 -6.01 -5.50
C VAL A 206 15.22 -6.35 -6.99
N LYS A 207 16.36 -6.65 -7.58
CA LYS A 207 16.47 -6.90 -9.02
C LYS A 207 15.55 -8.03 -9.45
N ARG A 208 14.88 -7.88 -10.59
CA ARG A 208 14.23 -8.97 -11.31
C ARG A 208 15.31 -9.77 -12.04
N GLU A 209 15.36 -11.07 -11.82
CA GLU A 209 16.22 -12.00 -12.53
C GLU A 209 15.68 -12.27 -13.92
#